data_c60548b9cdf40c16e846b9c88cf77cba
#
_entry.id   c60548b9cdf40c16e846b9c88cf77cba
#
_cell.length_a   1.000
_cell.length_b   1.000
_cell.length_c   1.000
_cell.angle_alpha   90.00
_cell.angle_beta   90.00
_cell.angle_gamma   90.00
#
_symmetry.space_group_name_H-M   'P 1'
#
loop_
_entity.id
_entity.type
_entity.pdbx_description
1 polymer ?
#
loop_
_entity_poly.entity_id
_entity_poly.type
_entity_poly.pdbx_seq_one_letter_code
_entity_poly.pdbx_strand_id
1 'polypeptide(L)'
;PWHLAIEEGAFADRGINLQWTDIPEGTGRMCQMLNDNETDLAIILTEGLIKSITAGNKTKIVQEYIASPLLWGIHVGAKSKYKTINDLKNTKAAISRFGSGSHLMAYVNAQNKGWNTSKLQFEIINNLDGAVDGLTNGTADYFMWERFTTKPVVDKGIFRRLDDCPTPWPCFVIATTDKFIAENK
;
A
#
# COMPACT_ATOMS: atom_id res chain seq x y z
N PRO A 1 -9.76 15.87 3.74
CA PRO A 1 -10.92 16.48 3.08
C PRO A 1 -12.26 16.00 3.68
N TRP A 2 -12.43 14.69 3.95
CA TRP A 2 -13.69 14.12 4.42
C TRP A 2 -14.15 14.66 5.77
N HIS A 3 -13.30 14.67 6.79
CA HIS A 3 -13.63 15.23 8.10
C HIS A 3 -14.04 16.69 8.01
N LEU A 4 -13.31 17.50 7.25
CA LEU A 4 -13.65 18.89 7.01
C LEU A 4 -15.04 19.04 6.36
N ALA A 5 -15.32 18.25 5.32
CA ALA A 5 -16.62 18.27 4.64
C ALA A 5 -17.77 17.80 5.54
N ILE A 6 -17.49 16.88 6.48
CA ILE A 6 -18.47 16.45 7.51
C ILE A 6 -18.72 17.60 8.49
N GLU A 7 -17.66 18.21 9.02
CA GLU A 7 -17.75 19.34 9.96
C GLU A 7 -18.45 20.56 9.36
N GLU A 8 -18.23 20.84 8.07
CA GLU A 8 -18.87 21.92 7.32
C GLU A 8 -20.32 21.62 6.90
N GLY A 9 -20.82 20.40 7.17
CA GLY A 9 -22.19 20.00 6.84
C GLY A 9 -22.44 19.69 5.36
N ALA A 10 -21.38 19.58 4.54
CA ALA A 10 -21.50 19.44 3.09
C ALA A 10 -22.32 18.21 2.65
N PHE A 11 -22.32 17.15 3.43
CA PHE A 11 -23.13 15.96 3.19
C PHE A 11 -24.57 16.13 3.69
N ALA A 12 -24.74 16.70 4.90
CA ALA A 12 -26.05 16.95 5.49
C ALA A 12 -26.91 17.89 4.62
N ASP A 13 -26.32 18.92 4.03
CA ASP A 13 -26.95 19.86 3.09
C ASP A 13 -27.51 19.16 1.85
N ARG A 14 -27.01 17.95 1.54
CA ARG A 14 -27.47 17.11 0.43
C ARG A 14 -28.35 15.94 0.88
N GLY A 15 -28.77 15.95 2.15
CA GLY A 15 -29.60 14.89 2.72
C GLY A 15 -28.85 13.58 2.96
N ILE A 16 -27.51 13.63 2.97
CA ILE A 16 -26.65 12.45 3.19
C ILE A 16 -26.22 12.43 4.66
N ASN A 17 -26.61 11.38 5.38
CA ASN A 17 -26.08 11.09 6.72
C ASN A 17 -24.82 10.22 6.59
N LEU A 18 -23.65 10.86 6.41
CA LEU A 18 -22.39 10.16 6.25
C LEU A 18 -21.83 9.75 7.62
N GLN A 19 -21.59 8.44 7.79
CA GLN A 19 -20.88 7.87 8.92
C GLN A 19 -19.46 7.48 8.48
N TRP A 20 -18.46 8.11 9.09
CA TRP A 20 -17.06 7.85 8.81
C TRP A 20 -16.46 6.92 9.86
N THR A 21 -15.76 5.89 9.41
CA THR A 21 -15.02 4.95 10.29
C THR A 21 -13.62 4.74 9.75
N ASP A 22 -12.62 4.96 10.62
CA ASP A 22 -11.24 4.62 10.30
C ASP A 22 -10.99 3.13 10.56
N ILE A 23 -10.31 2.47 9.61
CA ILE A 23 -10.02 1.03 9.65
C ILE A 23 -8.49 0.83 9.73
N PRO A 24 -7.90 0.81 10.93
CA PRO A 24 -6.45 0.70 11.10
C PRO A 24 -5.88 -0.64 10.63
N GLU A 25 -6.69 -1.68 10.53
CA GLU A 25 -6.30 -2.99 9.97
C GLU A 25 -6.03 -2.93 8.47
N GLY A 26 -6.47 -1.86 7.81
CA GLY A 26 -6.15 -1.50 6.43
C GLY A 26 -6.93 -2.28 5.37
N THR A 27 -6.38 -2.28 4.16
CA THR A 27 -7.03 -2.72 2.93
C THR A 27 -7.71 -4.08 3.00
N GLY A 28 -7.09 -5.06 3.66
CA GLY A 28 -7.67 -6.42 3.76
C GLY A 28 -9.00 -6.42 4.52
N ARG A 29 -9.08 -5.71 5.65
CA ARG A 29 -10.30 -5.58 6.44
C ARG A 29 -11.36 -4.78 5.68
N MET A 30 -10.99 -3.69 5.02
CA MET A 30 -11.91 -2.90 4.19
C MET A 30 -12.55 -3.73 3.07
N CYS A 31 -11.75 -4.57 2.39
CA CYS A 31 -12.27 -5.51 1.38
C CYS A 31 -13.28 -6.51 1.97
N GLN A 32 -13.00 -7.01 3.16
CA GLN A 32 -13.91 -7.91 3.86
C GLN A 32 -15.21 -7.20 4.23
N MET A 33 -15.14 -5.99 4.81
CA MET A 33 -16.32 -5.20 5.18
C MET A 33 -17.24 -4.91 3.99
N LEU A 34 -16.68 -4.58 2.83
CA LEU A 34 -17.44 -4.43 1.59
C LEU A 34 -18.09 -5.75 1.18
N ASN A 35 -17.34 -6.86 1.20
CA ASN A 35 -17.87 -8.18 0.83
C ASN A 35 -19.03 -8.64 1.75
N ASP A 36 -18.91 -8.33 3.03
CA ASP A 36 -19.88 -8.73 4.06
C ASP A 36 -21.03 -7.71 4.23
N ASN A 37 -21.03 -6.63 3.42
CA ASN A 37 -21.97 -5.51 3.49
C ASN A 37 -22.00 -4.82 4.87
N GLU A 38 -20.86 -4.74 5.54
CA GLU A 38 -20.69 -3.99 6.80
C GLU A 38 -20.45 -2.49 6.54
N THR A 39 -20.11 -2.12 5.31
CA THR A 39 -19.95 -0.73 4.85
C THR A 39 -20.47 -0.59 3.43
N ASP A 40 -21.00 0.59 3.12
CA ASP A 40 -21.52 0.92 1.79
C ASP A 40 -20.42 1.31 0.82
N LEU A 41 -19.43 2.06 1.31
CA LEU A 41 -18.32 2.60 0.54
C LEU A 41 -17.01 2.42 1.28
N ALA A 42 -15.92 2.29 0.56
CA ALA A 42 -14.58 2.33 1.14
C ALA A 42 -13.63 3.14 0.26
N ILE A 43 -12.79 3.97 0.90
CA ILE A 43 -11.61 4.55 0.26
C ILE A 43 -10.45 3.59 0.51
N ILE A 44 -9.93 3.00 -0.55
CA ILE A 44 -9.10 1.80 -0.44
C ILE A 44 -7.93 1.85 -1.43
N LEU A 45 -6.79 1.23 -1.07
CA LEU A 45 -5.65 1.08 -1.97
C LEU A 45 -6.03 0.26 -3.20
N THR A 46 -5.73 0.78 -4.38
CA THR A 46 -6.13 0.21 -5.67
C THR A 46 -5.67 -1.23 -5.85
N GLU A 47 -4.40 -1.53 -5.58
CA GLU A 47 -3.83 -2.87 -5.76
C GLU A 47 -4.47 -3.92 -4.83
N GLY A 48 -4.75 -3.52 -3.59
CA GLY A 48 -5.38 -4.42 -2.63
C GLY A 48 -6.82 -4.76 -2.99
N LEU A 49 -7.57 -3.77 -3.47
CA LEU A 49 -8.92 -3.96 -3.97
C LEU A 49 -8.95 -4.83 -5.23
N ILE A 50 -8.12 -4.54 -6.23
CA ILE A 50 -8.04 -5.34 -7.46
C ILE A 50 -7.71 -6.80 -7.15
N LYS A 51 -6.75 -7.04 -6.24
CA LYS A 51 -6.45 -8.39 -5.76
C LYS A 51 -7.68 -9.07 -5.14
N SER A 52 -8.46 -8.35 -4.34
CA SER A 52 -9.68 -8.88 -3.72
C SER A 52 -10.75 -9.21 -4.78
N ILE A 53 -10.97 -8.32 -5.76
CA ILE A 53 -11.90 -8.53 -6.86
C ILE A 53 -11.50 -9.76 -7.68
N THR A 54 -10.22 -9.91 -8.01
CA THR A 54 -9.72 -11.08 -8.76
C THR A 54 -9.84 -12.39 -7.97
N ALA A 55 -9.91 -12.31 -6.64
CA ALA A 55 -10.17 -13.44 -5.76
C ALA A 55 -11.68 -13.72 -5.56
N GLY A 56 -12.58 -12.96 -6.22
CA GLY A 56 -14.02 -13.19 -6.23
C GLY A 56 -14.85 -12.22 -5.38
N ASN A 57 -14.25 -11.18 -4.80
CA ASN A 57 -14.99 -10.13 -4.10
C ASN A 57 -15.89 -9.37 -5.10
N LYS A 58 -17.17 -9.21 -4.75
CA LYS A 58 -18.21 -8.58 -5.59
C LYS A 58 -18.29 -7.07 -5.34
N THR A 59 -17.17 -6.38 -5.45
CA THR A 59 -17.11 -4.94 -5.33
C THR A 59 -16.72 -4.30 -6.64
N LYS A 60 -17.03 -3.02 -6.80
CA LYS A 60 -16.69 -2.20 -7.97
C LYS A 60 -15.97 -0.94 -7.55
N ILE A 61 -15.04 -0.53 -8.36
CA ILE A 61 -14.47 0.83 -8.32
C ILE A 61 -15.49 1.75 -8.97
N VAL A 62 -15.92 2.77 -8.22
CA VAL A 62 -16.87 3.78 -8.72
C VAL A 62 -16.20 5.10 -9.03
N GLN A 63 -15.05 5.36 -8.40
CA GLN A 63 -14.30 6.58 -8.64
C GLN A 63 -12.83 6.43 -8.30
N GLU A 64 -11.96 7.06 -9.09
CA GLU A 64 -10.59 7.37 -8.72
C GLU A 64 -10.61 8.50 -7.67
N TYR A 65 -9.99 8.27 -6.51
CA TYR A 65 -9.96 9.25 -5.43
C TYR A 65 -8.63 10.00 -5.37
N ILE A 66 -7.52 9.29 -5.41
CA ILE A 66 -6.17 9.86 -5.48
C ILE A 66 -5.49 9.34 -6.74
N ALA A 67 -5.42 10.19 -7.76
CA ALA A 67 -4.82 9.90 -9.07
C ALA A 67 -3.29 9.72 -9.01
N SER A 68 -2.62 10.47 -8.11
CA SER A 68 -1.17 10.39 -8.00
C SER A 68 -0.73 9.01 -7.51
N PRO A 69 0.39 8.50 -8.03
CA PRO A 69 0.97 7.25 -7.54
C PRO A 69 1.31 7.29 -6.06
N LEU A 70 1.20 6.15 -5.37
CA LEU A 70 1.84 5.98 -4.08
C LEU A 70 3.35 5.82 -4.29
N LEU A 71 4.14 6.58 -3.55
CA LEU A 71 5.60 6.54 -3.64
C LEU A 71 6.16 5.55 -2.62
N TRP A 72 6.68 4.44 -3.11
CA TRP A 72 7.35 3.43 -2.30
C TRP A 72 8.85 3.74 -2.24
N GLY A 73 9.30 4.21 -1.08
CA GLY A 73 10.74 4.39 -0.85
C GLY A 73 11.46 3.04 -0.81
N ILE A 74 12.62 2.98 -1.43
CA ILE A 74 13.51 1.81 -1.43
C ILE A 74 14.62 2.06 -0.43
N HIS A 75 14.60 1.31 0.66
CA HIS A 75 15.44 1.53 1.83
C HIS A 75 16.44 0.40 2.01
N VAL A 76 17.61 0.76 2.52
CA VAL A 76 18.64 -0.17 2.99
C VAL A 76 19.07 0.23 4.41
N GLY A 77 19.65 -0.69 5.14
CA GLY A 77 20.23 -0.37 6.43
C GLY A 77 21.33 0.71 6.30
N ALA A 78 21.41 1.64 7.25
CA ALA A 78 22.33 2.78 7.16
C ALA A 78 23.79 2.34 6.97
N LYS A 79 24.18 1.22 7.59
CA LYS A 79 25.55 0.66 7.52
C LYS A 79 25.74 -0.34 6.36
N SER A 80 24.72 -0.55 5.53
CA SER A 80 24.84 -1.52 4.43
C SER A 80 25.83 -1.05 3.36
N LYS A 81 26.39 -2.01 2.63
CA LYS A 81 27.33 -1.75 1.54
C LYS A 81 26.68 -1.14 0.29
N TYR A 82 25.36 -1.27 0.15
CA TYR A 82 24.62 -0.84 -1.04
C TYR A 82 24.58 0.69 -1.15
N LYS A 83 24.94 1.23 -2.30
CA LYS A 83 25.01 2.68 -2.56
C LYS A 83 24.00 3.15 -3.57
N THR A 84 23.63 2.28 -4.51
CA THR A 84 22.72 2.55 -5.61
C THR A 84 21.64 1.48 -5.70
N ILE A 85 20.56 1.79 -6.41
CA ILE A 85 19.49 0.83 -6.66
C ILE A 85 19.99 -0.43 -7.42
N ASN A 86 21.00 -0.27 -8.29
CA ASN A 86 21.54 -1.38 -9.07
C ASN A 86 22.30 -2.41 -8.21
N ASP A 87 22.79 -2.00 -7.05
CA ASP A 87 23.46 -2.90 -6.11
C ASP A 87 22.49 -3.92 -5.50
N LEU A 88 21.17 -3.64 -5.59
CA LEU A 88 20.11 -4.48 -5.03
C LEU A 88 19.68 -5.62 -5.96
N LYS A 89 20.21 -5.67 -7.19
CA LYS A 89 19.90 -6.75 -8.12
C LYS A 89 20.34 -8.11 -7.56
N ASN A 90 19.41 -9.07 -7.53
CA ASN A 90 19.59 -10.42 -6.97
C ASN A 90 19.88 -10.46 -5.44
N THR A 91 19.47 -9.43 -4.72
CA THR A 91 19.53 -9.38 -3.26
C THR A 91 18.15 -9.68 -2.67
N LYS A 92 18.07 -9.81 -1.34
CA LYS A 92 16.87 -10.24 -0.64
C LYS A 92 16.00 -9.04 -0.22
N ALA A 93 14.78 -8.96 -0.73
CA ALA A 93 13.78 -7.97 -0.34
C ALA A 93 13.09 -8.34 0.97
N ALA A 94 13.02 -7.42 1.92
CA ALA A 94 12.12 -7.55 3.06
C ALA A 94 10.68 -7.29 2.60
N ILE A 95 9.77 -8.19 2.98
CA ILE A 95 8.33 -8.06 2.70
C ILE A 95 7.52 -8.32 3.97
N SER A 96 6.39 -7.65 4.14
CA SER A 96 5.55 -7.92 5.32
C SER A 96 4.97 -9.35 5.31
N ARG A 97 4.52 -9.81 4.16
CA ARG A 97 4.07 -11.19 3.90
C ARG A 97 3.94 -11.43 2.40
N PHE A 98 3.88 -12.68 1.99
CA PHE A 98 3.55 -12.99 0.59
C PHE A 98 2.17 -12.44 0.21
N GLY A 99 2.09 -11.85 -0.97
CA GLY A 99 0.88 -11.21 -1.48
C GLY A 99 0.54 -9.85 -0.86
N SER A 100 1.45 -9.26 -0.08
CA SER A 100 1.33 -7.88 0.43
C SER A 100 1.73 -6.83 -0.62
N GLY A 101 1.50 -5.54 -0.31
CA GLY A 101 1.96 -4.43 -1.14
C GLY A 101 3.48 -4.42 -1.31
N SER A 102 4.26 -4.65 -0.24
CA SER A 102 5.73 -4.70 -0.33
C SER A 102 6.22 -5.87 -1.20
N HIS A 103 5.52 -7.00 -1.19
CA HIS A 103 5.80 -8.11 -2.09
C HIS A 103 5.51 -7.75 -3.55
N LEU A 104 4.36 -7.15 -3.84
CA LEU A 104 3.98 -6.71 -5.19
C LEU A 104 4.96 -5.65 -5.71
N MET A 105 5.28 -4.65 -4.90
CA MET A 105 6.17 -3.56 -5.32
C MET A 105 7.62 -4.00 -5.56
N ALA A 106 8.08 -5.06 -4.91
CA ALA A 106 9.36 -5.66 -5.26
C ALA A 106 9.37 -6.20 -6.70
N TYR A 107 8.27 -6.80 -7.17
CA TYR A 107 8.11 -7.21 -8.57
C TYR A 107 8.03 -6.01 -9.51
N VAL A 108 7.22 -4.99 -9.17
CA VAL A 108 7.09 -3.77 -9.97
C VAL A 108 8.46 -3.09 -10.14
N ASN A 109 9.20 -2.93 -9.05
CA ASN A 109 10.53 -2.36 -9.11
C ASN A 109 11.49 -3.19 -9.97
N ALA A 110 11.49 -4.51 -9.82
CA ALA A 110 12.31 -5.41 -10.62
C ALA A 110 11.99 -5.29 -12.12
N GLN A 111 10.71 -5.24 -12.48
CA GLN A 111 10.28 -5.01 -13.87
C GLN A 111 10.74 -3.65 -14.40
N ASN A 112 10.55 -2.58 -13.64
CA ASN A 112 10.97 -1.23 -14.01
C ASN A 112 12.49 -1.12 -14.23
N LYS A 113 13.28 -1.90 -13.48
CA LYS A 113 14.75 -1.94 -13.60
C LYS A 113 15.26 -3.01 -14.57
N GLY A 114 14.37 -3.76 -15.24
CA GLY A 114 14.74 -4.85 -16.15
C GLY A 114 15.44 -6.03 -15.46
N TRP A 115 15.13 -6.27 -14.18
CA TRP A 115 15.67 -7.41 -13.44
C TRP A 115 14.85 -8.68 -13.73
N ASN A 116 15.51 -9.82 -13.61
CA ASN A 116 14.81 -11.11 -13.72
C ASN A 116 13.98 -11.38 -12.47
N THR A 117 12.66 -11.28 -12.60
CA THR A 117 11.71 -11.46 -11.50
C THR A 117 11.70 -12.87 -10.90
N SER A 118 12.12 -13.89 -11.67
CA SER A 118 12.22 -15.26 -11.14
C SER A 118 13.40 -15.47 -10.16
N LYS A 119 14.30 -14.49 -10.08
CA LYS A 119 15.46 -14.50 -9.16
C LYS A 119 15.24 -13.66 -7.91
N LEU A 120 14.06 -13.07 -7.72
CA LEU A 120 13.75 -12.31 -6.52
C LEU A 120 13.74 -13.26 -5.30
N GLN A 121 14.36 -12.80 -4.23
CA GLN A 121 14.42 -13.45 -2.94
C GLN A 121 13.73 -12.59 -1.90
N PHE A 122 13.08 -13.23 -0.94
CA PHE A 122 12.27 -12.53 0.06
C PHE A 122 12.59 -12.97 1.47
N GLU A 123 12.52 -12.01 2.41
CA GLU A 123 12.51 -12.22 3.84
C GLU A 123 11.20 -11.69 4.40
N ILE A 124 10.48 -12.50 5.18
CA ILE A 124 9.23 -12.07 5.81
C ILE A 124 9.56 -11.36 7.11
N ILE A 125 9.19 -10.07 7.20
CA ILE A 125 9.50 -9.20 8.35
C ILE A 125 8.25 -8.74 9.10
N ASN A 126 7.06 -9.10 8.65
CA ASN A 126 5.74 -8.78 9.19
C ASN A 126 5.38 -7.29 9.20
N ASN A 127 6.18 -6.42 9.78
CA ASN A 127 5.90 -4.99 9.99
C ASN A 127 7.17 -4.13 9.88
N LEU A 128 7.04 -2.83 10.16
CA LEU A 128 8.15 -1.88 10.07
C LEU A 128 9.28 -2.19 11.08
N ASP A 129 8.94 -2.61 12.29
CA ASP A 129 9.94 -2.96 13.30
C ASP A 129 10.77 -4.17 12.86
N GLY A 130 10.10 -5.19 12.30
CA GLY A 130 10.78 -6.33 11.68
C GLY A 130 11.65 -5.95 10.49
N ALA A 131 11.28 -4.89 9.72
CA ALA A 131 12.13 -4.37 8.66
C ALA A 131 13.38 -3.67 9.23
N VAL A 132 13.24 -2.92 10.33
CA VAL A 132 14.37 -2.32 11.05
C VAL A 132 15.34 -3.40 11.50
N ASP A 133 14.85 -4.45 12.14
CA ASP A 133 15.65 -5.58 12.57
C ASP A 133 16.33 -6.28 11.39
N GLY A 134 15.56 -6.63 10.36
CA GLY A 134 16.05 -7.37 9.20
C GLY A 134 17.15 -6.65 8.43
N LEU A 135 17.02 -5.32 8.21
CA LEU A 135 18.03 -4.54 7.54
C LEU A 135 19.25 -4.20 8.43
N THR A 136 19.06 -4.19 9.74
CA THR A 136 20.15 -3.90 10.69
C THR A 136 21.01 -5.13 10.92
N ASN A 137 20.41 -6.31 11.04
CA ASN A 137 21.12 -7.58 11.28
C ASN A 137 21.55 -8.29 9.97
N GLY A 138 21.09 -7.80 8.80
CA GLY A 138 21.48 -8.31 7.49
C GLY A 138 20.73 -9.57 7.03
N THR A 139 19.59 -9.92 7.63
CA THR A 139 18.72 -11.03 7.14
C THR A 139 17.98 -10.63 5.87
N ALA A 140 17.78 -9.33 5.65
CA ALA A 140 17.30 -8.75 4.39
C ALA A 140 18.22 -7.62 3.95
N ASP A 141 18.22 -7.36 2.65
CA ASP A 141 19.11 -6.38 2.02
C ASP A 141 18.43 -5.03 1.76
N TYR A 142 17.15 -5.05 1.40
CA TYR A 142 16.36 -3.84 1.16
C TYR A 142 14.90 -4.03 1.55
N PHE A 143 14.21 -2.90 1.79
CA PHE A 143 12.81 -2.83 2.15
C PHE A 143 12.09 -1.76 1.34
N MET A 144 10.92 -2.07 0.82
CA MET A 144 10.06 -1.12 0.13
C MET A 144 8.80 -0.85 0.94
N TRP A 145 8.57 0.42 1.25
CA TRP A 145 7.41 0.86 1.99
C TRP A 145 7.03 2.31 1.63
N GLU A 146 5.83 2.73 2.01
CA GLU A 146 5.41 4.10 1.78
C GLU A 146 6.42 5.08 2.39
N ARG A 147 6.88 6.03 1.56
CA ARG A 147 8.08 6.83 1.85
C ARG A 147 7.93 7.79 3.03
N PHE A 148 6.71 8.27 3.32
CA PHE A 148 6.48 9.19 4.44
C PHE A 148 6.40 8.43 5.76
N THR A 149 5.81 7.25 5.79
CA THR A 149 5.79 6.35 6.95
C THR A 149 7.20 5.95 7.38
N THR A 150 8.11 5.74 6.42
CA THR A 150 9.50 5.36 6.70
C THR A 150 10.41 6.55 6.93
N LYS A 151 9.97 7.78 6.63
CA LYS A 151 10.76 9.00 6.81
C LYS A 151 11.37 9.13 8.22
N PRO A 152 10.64 8.92 9.34
CA PRO A 152 11.23 8.99 10.67
C PRO A 152 12.40 8.03 10.91
N VAL A 153 12.37 6.86 10.28
CA VAL A 153 13.44 5.85 10.39
C VAL A 153 14.68 6.29 9.61
N VAL A 154 14.47 6.94 8.46
CA VAL A 154 15.54 7.55 7.66
C VAL A 154 16.14 8.75 8.39
N ASP A 155 15.31 9.64 8.93
CA ASP A 155 15.76 10.85 9.67
C ASP A 155 16.60 10.49 10.92
N LYS A 156 16.27 9.36 11.57
CA LYS A 156 17.06 8.80 12.69
C LYS A 156 18.37 8.13 12.25
N GLY A 157 18.65 8.05 10.96
CA GLY A 157 19.85 7.43 10.43
C GLY A 157 19.90 5.89 10.59
N ILE A 158 18.74 5.24 10.75
CA ILE A 158 18.62 3.78 10.82
C ILE A 158 18.55 3.20 9.40
N PHE A 159 17.78 3.84 8.52
CA PHE A 159 17.72 3.52 7.10
C PHE A 159 18.38 4.61 6.24
N ARG A 160 18.81 4.22 5.05
CA ARG A 160 19.05 5.13 3.92
C ARG A 160 18.07 4.80 2.82
N ARG A 161 17.44 5.83 2.25
CA ARG A 161 16.63 5.68 1.06
C ARG A 161 17.51 5.84 -0.17
N LEU A 162 17.51 4.84 -1.05
CA LEU A 162 18.32 4.85 -2.28
C LEU A 162 17.54 5.39 -3.48
N ASP A 163 16.22 5.11 -3.56
CA ASP A 163 15.38 5.48 -4.69
C ASP A 163 13.90 5.44 -4.24
N ASP A 164 13.00 5.86 -5.13
CA ASP A 164 11.56 5.70 -5.00
C ASP A 164 11.02 4.88 -6.18
N CYS A 165 10.03 4.03 -5.92
CA CYS A 165 9.28 3.31 -6.94
C CYS A 165 7.80 3.74 -6.86
N PRO A 166 7.32 4.58 -7.78
CA PRO A 166 5.90 4.92 -7.84
C PRO A 166 5.07 3.71 -8.28
N THR A 167 3.85 3.59 -7.75
CA THR A 167 2.89 2.62 -8.28
C THR A 167 2.52 3.01 -9.72
N PRO A 168 2.38 2.07 -10.66
CA PRO A 168 1.92 2.37 -12.03
C PRO A 168 0.39 2.50 -12.14
N TRP A 169 -0.29 2.78 -11.04
CA TRP A 169 -1.73 2.96 -10.91
C TRP A 169 -2.05 4.07 -9.91
N PRO A 170 -3.29 4.62 -9.93
CA PRO A 170 -3.80 5.56 -8.93
C PRO A 170 -3.70 4.99 -7.51
N CYS A 171 -3.32 5.83 -6.54
CA CYS A 171 -3.08 5.36 -5.17
C CYS A 171 -4.35 4.81 -4.52
N PHE A 172 -5.43 5.61 -4.48
CA PHE A 172 -6.68 5.27 -3.83
C PHE A 172 -7.87 5.40 -4.77
N VAL A 173 -8.80 4.50 -4.59
CA VAL A 173 -10.10 4.49 -5.26
C VAL A 173 -11.24 4.47 -4.24
N ILE A 174 -12.43 4.89 -4.67
CA ILE A 174 -13.68 4.66 -3.94
C ILE A 174 -14.30 3.41 -4.51
N ALA A 175 -14.62 2.47 -3.62
CA ALA A 175 -15.24 1.20 -3.96
C ALA A 175 -16.56 1.00 -3.22
N THR A 176 -17.47 0.27 -3.83
CA THR A 176 -18.76 -0.09 -3.29
C THR A 176 -19.21 -1.47 -3.77
N THR A 177 -20.38 -1.93 -3.32
CA THR A 177 -20.95 -3.21 -3.72
C THR A 177 -21.99 -3.07 -4.83
N ASP A 178 -22.21 -4.13 -5.61
CA ASP A 178 -23.28 -4.15 -6.62
C ASP A 178 -24.66 -3.91 -6.00
N LYS A 179 -24.86 -4.35 -4.77
CA LYS A 179 -26.10 -4.13 -4.01
C LYS A 179 -26.34 -2.64 -3.78
N PHE A 180 -25.34 -1.95 -3.21
CA PHE A 180 -25.46 -0.51 -2.94
C PHE A 180 -25.70 0.31 -4.20
N ILE A 181 -25.03 -0.03 -5.33
CA ILE A 181 -25.26 0.62 -6.63
C ILE A 181 -26.71 0.42 -7.10
N ALA A 182 -27.25 -0.77 -6.92
CA ALA A 182 -28.62 -1.06 -7.36
C ALA A 182 -29.70 -0.32 -6.54
N GLU A 183 -29.46 -0.12 -5.26
CA GLU A 183 -30.36 0.55 -4.31
C GLU A 183 -30.27 2.08 -4.35
N ASN A 184 -29.18 2.66 -4.90
CA ASN A 184 -28.88 4.10 -4.91
C ASN A 184 -28.53 4.62 -6.31
N LYS A 185 -29.43 4.42 -7.28
CA LYS A 185 -29.31 4.90 -8.66
C LYS A 185 -29.70 6.36 -8.81
#